data_0fb590f246bf826077bfeaf1690eafee
#
_entry.id   0fb590f246bf826077bfeaf1690eafee
#
_cell.length_a   1.000
_cell.length_b   1.000
_cell.length_c   1.000
_cell.angle_alpha   90.00
_cell.angle_beta   90.00
_cell.angle_gamma   90.00
#
_symmetry.space_group_name_H-M   'P 1'
#
loop_
_entity.id
_entity.type
_entity.pdbx_description
1 polymer ?
#
loop_
_entity_poly.entity_id
_entity_poly.type
_entity_poly.pdbx_seq_one_letter_code
_entity_poly.pdbx_strand_id
1 'polypeptide(L)'
;MKITAGLGSIDDYPRYVRAGADELFCGYVPFSWSEKYGTVLPLNRREVLNYNVQIGSFSELEILANMVQKYQKPVHLTFNSLYYRPEQYEEIARIIQQCRSIGFESYILADPALLVYLRKEKIDCEVHLSGDLGTVNSAMTEVFAKEYPKRIIFQRKNTISEMRAVIQHITAQKEATRKEWTYPTEFEALSLIHI
;
A
#
# COMPACT_ATOMS: atom_id res chain seq x y z
N MET A 1 12.95 13.82 2.72
CA MET A 1 11.56 13.72 2.24
C MET A 1 11.59 12.92 0.95
N LYS A 2 10.70 11.96 0.78
CA LYS A 2 10.56 11.16 -0.44
C LYS A 2 9.30 11.60 -1.20
N ILE A 3 9.33 11.50 -2.51
CA ILE A 3 8.19 11.78 -3.40
C ILE A 3 7.67 10.45 -3.91
N THR A 4 6.40 10.15 -3.60
CA THR A 4 5.70 8.94 -4.07
C THR A 4 4.71 9.31 -5.17
N ALA A 5 4.76 8.63 -6.32
CA ALA A 5 3.90 8.90 -7.47
C ALA A 5 3.00 7.71 -7.82
N GLY A 6 1.75 8.00 -8.20
CA GLY A 6 0.81 6.98 -8.68
C GLY A 6 1.10 6.59 -10.13
N LEU A 7 1.34 5.31 -10.38
CA LEU A 7 1.63 4.76 -11.70
C LEU A 7 0.35 4.20 -12.32
N GLY A 8 -0.03 4.68 -13.49
CA GLY A 8 -1.20 4.22 -14.24
C GLY A 8 -0.84 3.24 -15.37
N SER A 9 0.39 3.31 -15.87
CA SER A 9 0.93 2.45 -16.92
C SER A 9 2.40 2.15 -16.65
N ILE A 10 2.87 0.96 -17.01
CA ILE A 10 4.28 0.60 -16.87
C ILE A 10 5.19 1.49 -17.71
N ASP A 11 4.72 2.03 -18.83
CA ASP A 11 5.46 2.93 -19.71
C ASP A 11 5.81 4.26 -19.04
N ASP A 12 5.03 4.68 -18.05
CA ASP A 12 5.28 5.92 -17.32
C ASP A 12 6.34 5.75 -16.21
N TYR A 13 6.66 4.54 -15.81
CA TYR A 13 7.63 4.30 -14.75
C TYR A 13 8.99 4.99 -14.99
N PRO A 14 9.67 4.81 -16.15
CA PRO A 14 10.93 5.49 -16.39
C PRO A 14 10.81 7.02 -16.46
N ARG A 15 9.63 7.52 -16.86
CA ARG A 15 9.36 8.97 -16.95
C ARG A 15 9.25 9.60 -15.58
N TYR A 16 8.51 8.95 -14.66
CA TYR A 16 8.35 9.43 -13.29
C TYR A 16 9.65 9.34 -12.49
N VAL A 17 10.44 8.26 -12.68
CA VAL A 17 11.77 8.14 -12.07
C VAL A 17 12.67 9.30 -12.53
N ARG A 18 12.70 9.59 -13.83
CA ARG A 18 13.48 10.72 -14.36
C ARG A 18 12.98 12.08 -13.89
N ALA A 19 11.67 12.19 -13.62
CA ALA A 19 11.07 13.41 -13.08
C ALA A 19 11.34 13.61 -11.57
N GLY A 20 11.97 12.64 -10.91
CA GLY A 20 12.38 12.74 -9.51
C GLY A 20 11.49 11.98 -8.51
N ALA A 21 10.63 11.06 -8.96
CA ALA A 21 9.92 10.17 -8.05
C ALA A 21 10.92 9.25 -7.33
N ASP A 22 10.79 9.16 -6.02
CA ASP A 22 11.60 8.28 -5.18
C ASP A 22 10.97 6.89 -5.04
N GLU A 23 9.65 6.85 -5.03
CA GLU A 23 8.83 5.65 -4.90
C GLU A 23 7.61 5.78 -5.80
N LEU A 24 7.02 4.66 -6.19
CA LEU A 24 5.79 4.64 -6.97
C LEU A 24 4.79 3.66 -6.34
N PHE A 25 3.52 3.78 -6.69
CA PHE A 25 2.51 2.80 -6.35
C PHE A 25 1.57 2.55 -7.52
N CYS A 26 1.08 1.32 -7.64
CA CYS A 26 0.08 0.95 -8.64
C CYS A 26 -0.81 -0.19 -8.15
N GLY A 27 -1.96 -0.36 -8.79
CA GLY A 27 -2.82 -1.52 -8.60
C GLY A 27 -2.45 -2.64 -9.57
N TYR A 28 -2.62 -3.86 -9.12
CA TYR A 28 -2.62 -5.06 -9.95
C TYR A 28 -3.92 -5.82 -9.75
N VAL A 29 -4.57 -6.18 -10.84
CA VAL A 29 -5.83 -6.95 -10.83
C VAL A 29 -5.71 -8.06 -11.86
N PRO A 30 -5.42 -9.30 -11.43
CA PRO A 30 -5.33 -10.41 -12.35
C PRO A 30 -6.68 -10.67 -13.02
N PHE A 31 -6.65 -11.09 -14.29
CA PHE A 31 -7.86 -11.38 -15.05
C PHE A 31 -8.79 -12.39 -14.36
N SER A 32 -8.22 -13.39 -13.68
CA SER A 32 -8.98 -14.38 -12.89
C SER A 32 -9.81 -13.76 -11.77
N TRP A 33 -9.32 -12.67 -11.15
CA TRP A 33 -10.09 -11.93 -10.16
C TRP A 33 -11.30 -11.23 -10.82
N SER A 34 -11.05 -10.52 -11.91
CA SER A 34 -12.09 -9.78 -12.64
C SER A 34 -13.15 -10.73 -13.22
N GLU A 35 -12.75 -11.90 -13.71
CA GLU A 35 -13.66 -12.93 -14.19
C GLU A 35 -14.56 -13.47 -13.08
N LYS A 36 -14.01 -13.67 -11.88
CA LYS A 36 -14.73 -14.27 -10.75
C LYS A 36 -15.60 -13.27 -10.00
N TYR A 37 -15.14 -12.06 -9.79
CA TYR A 37 -15.75 -11.08 -8.90
C TYR A 37 -16.31 -9.85 -9.64
N GLY A 38 -15.90 -9.61 -10.87
CA GLY A 38 -16.26 -8.42 -11.63
C GLY A 38 -15.87 -7.14 -10.90
N THR A 39 -16.59 -6.06 -11.17
CA THR A 39 -16.41 -4.77 -10.48
C THR A 39 -17.20 -4.66 -9.16
N VAL A 40 -18.01 -5.67 -8.83
CA VAL A 40 -18.85 -5.67 -7.61
C VAL A 40 -18.02 -5.89 -6.35
N LEU A 41 -16.96 -6.68 -6.46
CA LEU A 41 -16.01 -6.95 -5.37
C LEU A 41 -14.59 -6.61 -5.83
N PRO A 42 -14.27 -5.31 -5.96
CA PRO A 42 -13.01 -4.87 -6.53
C PRO A 42 -11.83 -5.21 -5.62
N LEU A 43 -10.72 -5.63 -6.22
CA LEU A 43 -9.45 -5.81 -5.49
C LEU A 43 -8.85 -4.47 -5.08
N ASN A 44 -9.04 -3.46 -5.93
CA ASN A 44 -8.57 -2.09 -5.72
C ASN A 44 -9.70 -1.08 -5.91
N ARG A 45 -9.69 0.00 -5.16
CA ARG A 45 -10.71 1.07 -5.28
C ARG A 45 -10.78 1.71 -6.66
N ARG A 46 -9.67 1.79 -7.38
CA ARG A 46 -9.62 2.40 -8.71
C ARG A 46 -10.34 1.59 -9.77
N GLU A 47 -10.53 0.30 -9.59
CA GLU A 47 -11.32 -0.53 -10.52
C GLU A 47 -12.73 0.00 -10.74
N VAL A 48 -13.35 0.54 -9.68
CA VAL A 48 -14.71 1.08 -9.73
C VAL A 48 -14.77 2.37 -10.55
N LEU A 49 -13.69 3.12 -10.61
CA LEU A 49 -13.64 4.41 -11.29
C LEU A 49 -13.14 4.30 -12.73
N ASN A 50 -12.17 3.45 -12.98
CA ASN A 50 -11.58 3.25 -14.30
C ASN A 50 -10.64 2.04 -14.30
N TYR A 51 -11.02 0.97 -14.99
CA TYR A 51 -10.22 -0.26 -15.08
C TYR A 51 -8.89 -0.09 -15.85
N ASN A 52 -8.73 0.97 -16.64
CA ASN A 52 -7.50 1.22 -17.40
C ASN A 52 -6.32 1.74 -16.57
N VAL A 53 -6.48 1.96 -15.27
CA VAL A 53 -5.42 2.44 -14.37
C VAL A 53 -4.83 1.34 -13.49
N GLN A 54 -5.11 0.08 -13.82
CA GLN A 54 -4.59 -1.10 -13.12
C GLN A 54 -3.70 -1.90 -14.07
N ILE A 55 -2.66 -2.51 -13.54
CA ILE A 55 -1.90 -3.51 -14.28
C ILE A 55 -2.73 -4.78 -14.31
N GLY A 56 -3.06 -5.26 -15.51
CA GLY A 56 -3.98 -6.38 -15.70
C GLY A 56 -3.31 -7.74 -15.92
N SER A 57 -2.05 -7.76 -16.37
CA SER A 57 -1.35 -8.98 -16.65
C SER A 57 -0.12 -9.19 -15.77
N PHE A 58 0.16 -10.47 -15.47
CA PHE A 58 1.34 -10.81 -14.69
C PHE A 58 2.64 -10.52 -15.47
N SER A 59 2.61 -10.67 -16.80
CA SER A 59 3.75 -10.32 -17.66
C SER A 59 4.11 -8.83 -17.62
N GLU A 60 3.12 -7.93 -17.49
CA GLU A 60 3.41 -6.51 -17.27
C GLU A 60 4.05 -6.27 -15.91
N LEU A 61 3.64 -7.01 -14.87
CA LEU A 61 4.30 -6.94 -13.55
C LEU A 61 5.75 -7.43 -13.63
N GLU A 62 6.05 -8.49 -14.37
CA GLU A 62 7.42 -8.97 -14.57
C GLU A 62 8.29 -7.93 -15.28
N ILE A 63 7.75 -7.25 -16.29
CA ILE A 63 8.43 -6.12 -16.95
C ILE A 63 8.68 -5.00 -15.93
N LEU A 64 7.68 -4.63 -15.15
CA LEU A 64 7.83 -3.60 -14.13
C LEU A 64 8.85 -3.99 -13.05
N ALA A 65 8.88 -5.26 -12.62
CA ALA A 65 9.88 -5.76 -11.68
C ALA A 65 11.31 -5.59 -12.22
N ASN A 66 11.53 -5.91 -13.49
CA ASN A 66 12.82 -5.68 -14.17
C ASN A 66 13.19 -4.19 -14.21
N MET A 67 12.21 -3.31 -14.43
CA MET A 67 12.44 -1.86 -14.37
C MET A 67 12.80 -1.41 -12.96
N VAL A 68 12.10 -1.90 -11.93
CA VAL A 68 12.40 -1.62 -10.51
C VAL A 68 13.84 -2.04 -10.19
N GLN A 69 14.25 -3.24 -10.61
CA GLN A 69 15.60 -3.72 -10.43
C GLN A 69 16.64 -2.81 -11.14
N LYS A 70 16.34 -2.37 -12.36
CA LYS A 70 17.24 -1.50 -13.15
C LYS A 70 17.38 -0.10 -12.57
N TYR A 71 16.26 0.52 -12.17
CA TYR A 71 16.24 1.94 -11.74
C TYR A 71 16.35 2.11 -10.23
N GLN A 72 16.23 1.02 -9.45
CA GLN A 72 16.32 1.02 -7.98
C GLN A 72 15.30 1.96 -7.31
N LYS A 73 14.11 2.10 -7.90
CA LYS A 73 12.99 2.85 -7.33
C LYS A 73 11.83 1.90 -7.05
N PRO A 74 11.45 1.70 -5.78
CA PRO A 74 10.45 0.71 -5.40
C PRO A 74 9.05 1.07 -5.91
N VAL A 75 8.26 0.03 -6.15
CA VAL A 75 6.83 0.13 -6.47
C VAL A 75 6.05 -0.62 -5.40
N HIS A 76 5.08 0.07 -4.79
CA HIS A 76 4.17 -0.50 -3.80
C HIS A 76 2.87 -0.92 -4.50
N LEU A 77 2.49 -2.19 -4.37
CA LEU A 77 1.27 -2.69 -4.97
C LEU A 77 0.06 -2.41 -4.06
N THR A 78 -1.02 -1.88 -4.63
CA THR A 78 -2.22 -1.55 -3.87
C THR A 78 -3.22 -2.69 -3.84
N PHE A 79 -3.70 -3.02 -2.64
CA PHE A 79 -4.85 -3.87 -2.35
C PHE A 79 -5.74 -3.06 -1.40
N ASN A 80 -6.33 -1.98 -1.92
CA ASN A 80 -6.91 -0.92 -1.12
C ASN A 80 -8.43 -0.80 -1.21
N SER A 81 -9.14 -1.90 -1.51
CA SER A 81 -10.55 -1.96 -1.19
C SER A 81 -10.76 -1.84 0.31
N LEU A 82 -11.84 -1.17 0.73
CA LEU A 82 -12.08 -0.86 2.13
C LEU A 82 -12.44 -2.09 2.97
N TYR A 83 -12.88 -3.14 2.33
CA TYR A 83 -13.18 -4.45 2.92
C TYR A 83 -13.11 -5.53 1.86
N TYR A 84 -12.85 -6.75 2.31
CA TYR A 84 -12.97 -7.97 1.50
C TYR A 84 -13.84 -8.97 2.24
N ARG A 85 -14.40 -9.93 1.51
CA ARG A 85 -15.11 -11.06 2.12
C ARG A 85 -14.09 -12.08 2.65
N PRO A 86 -14.42 -12.84 3.71
CA PRO A 86 -13.49 -13.82 4.26
C PRO A 86 -12.92 -14.81 3.25
N GLU A 87 -13.74 -15.24 2.27
CA GLU A 87 -13.33 -16.16 1.22
C GLU A 87 -12.32 -15.58 0.21
N GLN A 88 -12.15 -14.26 0.19
CA GLN A 88 -11.20 -13.57 -0.69
C GLN A 88 -9.79 -13.47 -0.11
N TYR A 89 -9.65 -13.56 1.22
CA TYR A 89 -8.34 -13.35 1.86
C TYR A 89 -7.29 -14.36 1.43
N GLU A 90 -7.65 -15.63 1.29
CA GLU A 90 -6.73 -16.67 0.82
C GLU A 90 -6.26 -16.40 -0.63
N GLU A 91 -7.18 -15.95 -1.49
CA GLU A 91 -6.84 -15.62 -2.87
C GLU A 91 -5.94 -14.40 -2.96
N ILE A 92 -6.22 -13.36 -2.16
CA ILE A 92 -5.37 -12.16 -2.06
C ILE A 92 -3.97 -12.55 -1.56
N ALA A 93 -3.88 -13.40 -0.53
CA ALA A 93 -2.60 -13.88 -0.03
C ALA A 93 -1.79 -14.62 -1.11
N ARG A 94 -2.44 -15.45 -1.93
CA ARG A 94 -1.79 -16.11 -3.08
C ARG A 94 -1.30 -15.12 -4.14
N ILE A 95 -2.10 -14.09 -4.45
CA ILE A 95 -1.68 -13.03 -5.38
C ILE A 95 -0.46 -12.28 -4.81
N ILE A 96 -0.47 -11.93 -3.53
CA ILE A 96 0.67 -11.30 -2.86
C ILE A 96 1.92 -12.18 -2.94
N GLN A 97 1.81 -13.48 -2.67
CA GLN A 97 2.94 -14.42 -2.77
C GLN A 97 3.48 -14.51 -4.20
N GLN A 98 2.62 -14.51 -5.21
CA GLN A 98 3.04 -14.46 -6.62
C GLN A 98 3.78 -13.16 -6.94
N CYS A 99 3.28 -12.01 -6.51
CA CYS A 99 3.96 -10.74 -6.71
C CYS A 99 5.32 -10.70 -6.00
N ARG A 100 5.41 -11.29 -4.78
CA ARG A 100 6.68 -11.41 -4.05
C ARG A 100 7.71 -12.26 -4.80
N SER A 101 7.28 -13.33 -5.46
CA SER A 101 8.21 -14.20 -6.20
C SER A 101 8.95 -13.50 -7.34
N ILE A 102 8.46 -12.35 -7.79
CA ILE A 102 9.09 -11.51 -8.82
C ILE A 102 9.69 -10.20 -8.27
N GLY A 103 9.69 -10.02 -6.92
CA GLY A 103 10.43 -8.94 -6.26
C GLY A 103 9.59 -7.77 -5.74
N PHE A 104 8.25 -7.86 -5.71
CA PHE A 104 7.43 -6.86 -5.03
C PHE A 104 7.26 -7.22 -3.56
N GLU A 105 7.84 -6.42 -2.67
CA GLU A 105 7.88 -6.70 -1.24
C GLU A 105 6.86 -5.90 -0.42
N SER A 106 6.33 -4.79 -0.95
CA SER A 106 5.51 -3.84 -0.20
C SER A 106 4.11 -3.64 -0.79
N TYR A 107 3.11 -3.60 0.10
CA TYR A 107 1.69 -3.60 -0.25
C TYR A 107 0.92 -2.54 0.53
N ILE A 108 0.09 -1.75 -0.17
CA ILE A 108 -0.77 -0.73 0.44
C ILE A 108 -2.15 -1.34 0.66
N LEU A 109 -2.56 -1.48 1.91
CA LEU A 109 -3.82 -2.10 2.32
C LEU A 109 -4.76 -1.07 2.95
N ALA A 110 -6.08 -1.22 2.71
CA ALA A 110 -7.11 -0.43 3.36
C ALA A 110 -8.07 -1.26 4.23
N ASP A 111 -8.10 -2.58 4.08
CA ASP A 111 -8.85 -3.47 4.95
C ASP A 111 -7.99 -3.93 6.13
N PRO A 112 -8.33 -3.53 7.39
CA PRO A 112 -7.58 -3.97 8.57
C PRO A 112 -7.64 -5.47 8.79
N ALA A 113 -8.74 -6.13 8.41
CA ALA A 113 -8.89 -7.56 8.60
C ALA A 113 -7.96 -8.34 7.66
N LEU A 114 -7.69 -7.82 6.46
CA LEU A 114 -6.67 -8.39 5.59
C LEU A 114 -5.28 -8.31 6.22
N LEU A 115 -4.92 -7.18 6.86
CA LEU A 115 -3.64 -7.08 7.58
C LEU A 115 -3.51 -8.15 8.65
N VAL A 116 -4.53 -8.29 9.52
CA VAL A 116 -4.55 -9.31 10.57
C VAL A 116 -4.46 -10.72 9.98
N TYR A 117 -5.19 -10.98 8.88
CA TYR A 117 -5.15 -12.26 8.18
C TYR A 117 -3.73 -12.59 7.68
N LEU A 118 -3.07 -11.64 6.99
CA LEU A 118 -1.72 -11.84 6.48
C LEU A 118 -0.71 -12.15 7.59
N ARG A 119 -0.82 -11.49 8.75
CA ARG A 119 0.03 -11.76 9.93
C ARG A 119 -0.24 -13.13 10.53
N LYS A 120 -1.52 -13.51 10.68
CA LYS A 120 -1.93 -14.83 11.18
C LYS A 120 -1.41 -15.95 10.28
N GLU A 121 -1.53 -15.79 8.97
CA GLU A 121 -1.05 -16.77 7.98
C GLU A 121 0.48 -16.67 7.74
N LYS A 122 1.17 -15.79 8.47
CA LYS A 122 2.63 -15.60 8.37
C LYS A 122 3.10 -15.26 6.95
N ILE A 123 2.29 -14.50 6.23
CA ILE A 123 2.68 -13.96 4.93
C ILE A 123 3.66 -12.81 5.19
N ASP A 124 4.93 -13.10 4.93
CA ASP A 124 6.00 -12.10 5.12
C ASP A 124 5.93 -11.08 3.99
N CYS A 125 5.46 -9.88 4.31
CA CYS A 125 5.37 -8.75 3.39
C CYS A 125 5.40 -7.43 4.16
N GLU A 126 5.94 -6.40 3.53
CA GLU A 126 5.90 -5.04 4.05
C GLU A 126 4.52 -4.44 3.79
N VAL A 127 3.87 -3.93 4.83
CA VAL A 127 2.53 -3.35 4.72
C VAL A 127 2.56 -1.85 5.00
N HIS A 128 1.94 -1.10 4.08
CA HIS A 128 1.61 0.30 4.24
C HIS A 128 0.10 0.42 4.45
N LEU A 129 -0.33 1.06 5.53
CA LEU A 129 -1.75 1.30 5.76
C LEU A 129 -2.22 2.51 4.97
N SER A 130 -3.22 2.29 4.13
CA SER A 130 -3.80 3.31 3.26
C SER A 130 -4.49 4.41 4.07
N GLY A 131 -4.35 5.65 3.63
CA GLY A 131 -5.15 6.77 4.14
C GLY A 131 -6.65 6.63 3.86
N ASP A 132 -7.05 5.70 3.02
CA ASP A 132 -8.46 5.38 2.77
C ASP A 132 -9.11 4.61 3.92
N LEU A 133 -8.33 4.02 4.82
CA LEU A 133 -8.80 3.33 6.01
C LEU A 133 -9.61 4.25 6.95
N GLY A 134 -9.29 5.53 6.98
CA GLY A 134 -9.97 6.54 7.80
C GLY A 134 -9.04 7.66 8.25
N THR A 135 -9.58 8.59 9.03
CA THR A 135 -8.78 9.67 9.60
C THR A 135 -7.81 9.10 10.65
N VAL A 136 -6.52 9.22 10.36
CA VAL A 136 -5.45 8.70 11.23
C VAL A 136 -5.32 9.59 12.48
N ASN A 137 -5.33 8.96 13.65
CA ASN A 137 -5.01 9.57 14.93
C ASN A 137 -4.05 8.67 15.74
N SER A 138 -3.55 9.16 16.85
CA SER A 138 -2.58 8.43 17.69
C SER A 138 -3.12 7.10 18.21
N ALA A 139 -4.36 7.05 18.69
CA ALA A 139 -4.98 5.83 19.20
C ALA A 139 -5.12 4.75 18.12
N MET A 140 -5.54 5.12 16.92
CA MET A 140 -5.60 4.23 15.76
C MET A 140 -4.20 3.69 15.40
N THR A 141 -3.20 4.58 15.39
CA THR A 141 -1.82 4.18 15.11
C THR A 141 -1.30 3.17 16.14
N GLU A 142 -1.61 3.33 17.42
CA GLU A 142 -1.24 2.37 18.48
C GLU A 142 -1.91 1.01 18.30
N VAL A 143 -3.19 0.99 17.91
CA VAL A 143 -3.90 -0.27 17.64
C VAL A 143 -3.23 -1.03 16.51
N PHE A 144 -2.95 -0.37 15.40
CA PHE A 144 -2.33 -1.03 14.23
C PHE A 144 -0.84 -1.30 14.39
N ALA A 145 -0.14 -0.59 15.28
CA ALA A 145 1.26 -0.86 15.56
C ALA A 145 1.53 -2.31 15.98
N LYS A 146 0.55 -2.97 16.59
CA LYS A 146 0.62 -4.39 16.98
C LYS A 146 0.70 -5.36 15.80
N GLU A 147 0.26 -4.92 14.63
CA GLU A 147 0.27 -5.70 13.39
C GLU A 147 1.47 -5.34 12.49
N TYR A 148 2.40 -4.56 13.02
CA TYR A 148 3.69 -4.23 12.38
C TYR A 148 3.61 -3.61 10.99
N PRO A 149 2.79 -2.59 10.74
CA PRO A 149 2.86 -1.86 9.48
C PRO A 149 4.16 -1.07 9.37
N LYS A 150 4.75 -1.06 8.19
CA LYS A 150 5.97 -0.27 7.93
C LYS A 150 5.66 1.21 7.83
N ARG A 151 4.53 1.56 7.21
CA ARG A 151 4.12 2.93 6.93
C ARG A 151 2.65 3.13 7.23
N ILE A 152 2.30 4.32 7.69
CA ILE A 152 0.93 4.82 7.74
C ILE A 152 0.80 6.03 6.82
N ILE A 153 -0.20 5.96 5.93
CA ILE A 153 -0.50 7.04 4.99
C ILE A 153 -1.63 7.86 5.59
N PHE A 154 -1.40 9.14 5.85
CA PHE A 154 -2.41 10.05 6.35
C PHE A 154 -3.49 10.32 5.31
N GLN A 155 -4.74 10.36 5.76
CA GLN A 155 -5.85 10.74 4.91
C GLN A 155 -5.73 12.22 4.52
N ARG A 156 -6.22 12.56 3.32
CA ARG A 156 -6.25 13.94 2.81
C ARG A 156 -6.97 14.95 3.71
N LYS A 157 -7.84 14.48 4.62
CA LYS A 157 -8.56 15.32 5.59
C LYS A 157 -7.75 15.61 6.84
N ASN A 158 -6.65 14.91 7.08
CA ASN A 158 -5.79 15.22 8.21
C ASN A 158 -5.12 16.59 7.99
N THR A 159 -5.22 17.44 8.96
CA THR A 159 -4.49 18.72 8.98
C THR A 159 -3.02 18.49 9.31
N ILE A 160 -2.15 19.43 8.95
CA ILE A 160 -0.71 19.37 9.27
C ILE A 160 -0.50 19.29 10.80
N SER A 161 -1.33 19.98 11.60
CA SER A 161 -1.26 19.92 13.06
C SER A 161 -1.60 18.53 13.62
N GLU A 162 -2.62 17.87 13.09
CA GLU A 162 -2.97 16.49 13.46
C GLU A 162 -1.87 15.51 13.07
N MET A 163 -1.35 15.60 11.84
CA MET A 163 -0.24 14.75 11.38
C MET A 163 0.97 14.91 12.31
N ARG A 164 1.33 16.16 12.66
CA ARG A 164 2.43 16.45 13.57
C ARG A 164 2.19 15.85 14.95
N ALA A 165 0.98 15.98 15.49
CA ALA A 165 0.62 15.44 16.80
C ALA A 165 0.75 13.90 16.84
N VAL A 166 0.29 13.20 15.79
CA VAL A 166 0.45 11.74 15.67
C VAL A 166 1.93 11.36 15.64
N ILE A 167 2.72 12.02 14.79
CA ILE A 167 4.16 11.71 14.64
C ILE A 167 4.89 11.93 15.97
N GLN A 168 4.63 13.05 16.66
CA GLN A 168 5.24 13.36 17.96
C GLN A 168 4.86 12.31 19.01
N HIS A 169 3.58 11.93 19.07
CA HIS A 169 3.10 10.91 20.01
C HIS A 169 3.81 9.57 19.79
N ILE A 170 3.86 9.09 18.54
CA ILE A 170 4.51 7.81 18.22
C ILE A 170 6.02 7.85 18.49
N THR A 171 6.69 8.97 18.20
CA THR A 171 8.10 9.15 18.52
C THR A 171 8.35 9.04 20.02
N ALA A 172 7.53 9.73 20.83
CA ALA A 172 7.63 9.66 22.29
C ALA A 172 7.39 8.26 22.84
N GLN A 173 6.42 7.52 22.28
CA GLN A 173 6.16 6.12 22.67
C GLN A 173 7.34 5.20 22.34
N LYS A 174 7.99 5.36 21.20
CA LYS A 174 9.20 4.61 20.83
C LYS A 174 10.33 4.83 21.83
N GLU A 175 10.56 6.07 22.23
CA GLU A 175 11.60 6.45 23.19
C GLU A 175 11.31 5.91 24.60
N ALA A 176 10.04 5.98 25.04
CA ALA A 176 9.62 5.58 26.38
C ALA A 176 9.67 4.06 26.59
N THR A 177 9.33 3.27 25.59
CA THR A 177 9.13 1.83 25.78
C THR A 177 10.40 1.02 25.71
N ARG A 178 11.52 1.53 25.13
CA ARG A 178 12.80 0.79 24.93
C ARG A 178 12.64 -0.65 24.41
N LYS A 179 11.42 -1.04 24.10
CA LYS A 179 11.11 -2.35 23.50
C LYS A 179 11.30 -2.21 22.00
N GLU A 180 11.66 -3.29 21.33
CA GLU A 180 11.59 -3.48 19.90
C GLU A 180 10.10 -3.46 19.43
N TRP A 181 9.44 -2.35 19.71
CA TRP A 181 8.12 -2.12 19.20
C TRP A 181 8.27 -1.70 17.75
N THR A 182 7.67 -2.45 16.93
CA THR A 182 7.59 -2.18 15.50
C THR A 182 6.46 -1.20 15.19
N TYR A 183 6.48 -0.06 15.85
CA TYR A 183 5.68 1.08 15.39
C TYR A 183 6.03 1.39 13.93
N PRO A 184 5.08 1.91 13.15
CA PRO A 184 5.37 2.35 11.81
C PRO A 184 6.59 3.26 11.83
N THR A 185 7.54 2.93 10.98
CA THR A 185 8.80 3.71 10.89
C THR A 185 8.67 4.88 9.95
N GLU A 186 7.62 4.87 9.12
CA GLU A 186 7.39 5.87 8.09
C GLU A 186 5.96 6.41 8.16
N PHE A 187 5.84 7.70 7.82
CA PHE A 187 4.57 8.38 7.63
C PHE A 187 4.54 9.03 6.26
N GLU A 188 3.40 8.96 5.60
CA GLU A 188 3.18 9.57 4.28
C GLU A 188 1.95 10.47 4.32
N ALA A 189 2.04 11.65 3.73
CA ALA A 189 0.91 12.53 3.52
C ALA A 189 0.45 12.45 2.07
N LEU A 190 -0.81 12.09 1.86
CA LEU A 190 -1.43 12.09 0.54
C LEU A 190 -1.87 13.51 0.19
N SER A 191 -1.20 14.12 -0.78
CA SER A 191 -1.58 15.43 -1.34
C SER A 191 -2.08 15.27 -2.77
N LEU A 192 -3.20 15.92 -3.09
CA LEU A 192 -3.62 16.12 -4.47
C LEU A 192 -3.11 17.49 -4.91
N ILE A 193 -2.14 17.48 -5.81
CA ILE A 193 -1.74 18.69 -6.51
C ILE A 193 -2.66 18.78 -7.73
N HIS A 194 -3.55 19.76 -7.72
CA HIS A 194 -4.23 20.18 -8.94
C HIS A 194 -3.25 21.08 -9.70
N ILE A 195 -2.70 20.53 -10.79
CA ILE A 195 -1.95 21.31 -11.77
C ILE A 195 -2.90 21.84 -12.81
#